data_6fe699f53e312d0b9f7e0a9f2e611b37
#
_entry.id   6fe699f53e312d0b9f7e0a9f2e611b37
#
_cell.length_a   1.000
_cell.length_b   1.000
_cell.length_c   1.000
_cell.angle_alpha   90.00
_cell.angle_beta   90.00
_cell.angle_gamma   90.00
#
_symmetry.space_group_name_H-M   'P 1'
#
loop_
_entity.id
_entity.type
_entity.pdbx_description
1 polymer ?
#
loop_
_entity_poly.entity_id
_entity_poly.type
_entity_poly.pdbx_seq_one_letter_code
_entity_poly.pdbx_strand_id
1 'polypeptide(L)'
;MELINASLRRAAASRFSPQSRRPAAVLSRPPPQTQTLARLAETARAEAQNKPSTLANIDEPHHITVYAHKHNTHITFTDPNRNPILSLSAGDIGLKKAARGTYDASYQLAVYAFAKMMEKQWRVGGKKSKNPTATMQDVEKIEVLLRGYGSGREAFQKAILGSEGRMISHKVVRVTDGTRLKFGGCRSRQVRRL
;
A
#
# COMPACT_ATOMS: atom_id res chain seq x y z
N MET A 1 -2.77 -68.55 8.45
CA MET A 1 -1.78 -69.36 9.19
C MET A 1 -1.21 -68.44 10.24
N GLU A 2 -1.75 -68.63 11.35
CA GLU A 2 -1.20 -69.21 12.63
C GLU A 2 -0.44 -68.14 13.39
N LEU A 3 -1.02 -67.67 14.46
CA LEU A 3 -1.24 -68.31 15.77
C LEU A 3 -0.03 -68.17 16.72
N ILE A 4 -0.32 -67.53 17.85
CA ILE A 4 -0.06 -68.03 19.20
C ILE A 4 1.37 -67.67 19.72
N ASN A 5 1.60 -67.07 20.88
CA ASN A 5 1.29 -67.41 22.30
C ASN A 5 1.79 -66.22 23.16
N ALA A 6 1.11 -65.64 24.02
CA ALA A 6 0.67 -66.00 25.35
C ALA A 6 1.70 -66.70 26.25
N SER A 7 2.13 -66.07 27.33
CA SER A 7 2.09 -66.51 28.68
C SER A 7 3.05 -65.70 29.56
N LEU A 8 2.50 -65.01 30.53
CA LEU A 8 2.48 -65.41 31.94
C LEU A 8 3.83 -65.67 32.64
N ARG A 9 4.17 -64.85 33.59
CA ARG A 9 4.61 -65.18 34.97
C ARG A 9 4.75 -63.86 35.75
N ARG A 10 3.96 -63.71 36.61
CA ARG A 10 3.67 -63.64 38.05
C ARG A 10 4.90 -63.64 38.96
N ALA A 11 4.73 -62.84 40.03
CA ALA A 11 5.28 -62.85 41.38
C ALA A 11 6.59 -62.07 41.55
N ALA A 12 6.77 -61.21 42.53
CA ALA A 12 6.31 -61.31 43.90
C ALA A 12 6.40 -59.97 44.61
N ALA A 13 5.57 -59.78 45.55
CA ALA A 13 5.47 -58.66 46.47
C ALA A 13 6.68 -58.51 47.39
N SER A 14 7.09 -57.28 47.63
CA SER A 14 7.64 -56.94 48.93
C SER A 14 7.10 -55.59 49.37
N ARG A 15 6.47 -55.63 50.46
CA ARG A 15 5.90 -54.54 51.24
C ARG A 15 7.01 -53.61 51.72
N PHE A 16 6.92 -52.35 51.44
CA PHE A 16 7.55 -51.36 52.29
C PHE A 16 6.54 -50.19 52.45
N SER A 17 6.16 -49.98 53.65
CA SER A 17 5.16 -49.03 54.09
C SER A 17 5.69 -47.57 54.14
N PRO A 18 4.81 -46.60 54.18
CA PRO A 18 5.05 -45.24 53.75
C PRO A 18 5.53 -44.39 54.91
N GLN A 19 6.61 -43.70 54.71
CA GLN A 19 6.86 -42.48 55.49
C GLN A 19 6.22 -41.28 54.82
N SER A 20 5.29 -40.73 55.55
CA SER A 20 4.65 -39.46 55.31
C SER A 20 5.67 -38.33 55.16
N ARG A 21 5.96 -37.98 53.94
CA ARG A 21 6.57 -36.67 53.66
C ARG A 21 5.47 -35.70 53.34
N ARG A 22 5.30 -34.74 54.25
CA ARG A 22 4.47 -33.55 54.06
C ARG A 22 4.83 -32.88 52.71
N PRO A 23 3.88 -32.49 51.89
CA PRO A 23 4.19 -31.72 50.71
C PRO A 23 4.55 -30.28 51.13
N ALA A 24 5.83 -29.97 51.05
CA ALA A 24 6.30 -28.60 51.07
C ALA A 24 6.05 -27.98 49.66
N ALA A 25 4.85 -27.58 49.42
CA ALA A 25 4.51 -26.84 48.23
C ALA A 25 3.33 -25.91 48.48
N VAL A 26 3.53 -25.00 49.40
CA VAL A 26 2.68 -23.82 49.52
C VAL A 26 3.60 -22.60 49.64
N LEU A 27 4.30 -22.32 48.59
CA LEU A 27 5.01 -21.05 48.45
C LEU A 27 5.14 -20.73 46.97
N SER A 28 4.20 -20.06 46.47
CA SER A 28 4.29 -18.95 45.51
C SER A 28 3.01 -18.77 44.73
N ARG A 29 1.93 -18.51 45.43
CA ARG A 29 0.82 -17.84 44.77
C ARG A 29 1.15 -16.37 44.84
N PRO A 30 1.47 -15.71 43.72
CA PRO A 30 1.72 -14.30 43.74
C PRO A 30 0.48 -13.56 44.25
N PRO A 31 0.63 -12.48 45.01
CA PRO A 31 -0.51 -11.75 45.57
C PRO A 31 -1.45 -11.26 44.42
N PRO A 32 -2.74 -11.15 44.67
CA PRO A 32 -3.75 -10.87 43.63
C PRO A 32 -3.48 -9.60 42.84
N GLN A 33 -2.73 -8.66 43.40
CA GLN A 33 -2.34 -7.40 42.72
C GLN A 33 -1.33 -7.59 41.59
N THR A 34 -0.42 -8.55 41.71
CA THR A 34 0.55 -8.84 40.62
C THR A 34 -0.11 -9.54 39.45
N GLN A 35 -1.15 -10.33 39.69
CA GLN A 35 -1.92 -10.98 38.62
C GLN A 35 -2.75 -9.97 37.81
N THR A 36 -3.29 -8.93 38.45
CA THR A 36 -4.01 -7.88 37.74
C THR A 36 -3.08 -7.02 36.88
N LEU A 37 -1.89 -6.69 37.36
CA LEU A 37 -0.90 -5.96 36.59
C LEU A 37 -0.36 -6.79 35.39
N ALA A 38 -0.12 -8.08 35.60
CA ALA A 38 0.28 -8.97 34.52
C ALA A 38 -0.81 -9.10 33.44
N ARG A 39 -2.06 -9.27 33.84
CA ARG A 39 -3.21 -9.28 32.92
C ARG A 39 -3.40 -7.97 32.17
N LEU A 40 -3.25 -6.83 32.84
CA LEU A 40 -3.30 -5.52 32.20
C LEU A 40 -2.15 -5.32 31.21
N ALA A 41 -0.96 -5.84 31.52
CA ALA A 41 0.17 -5.81 30.61
C ALA A 41 -0.03 -6.74 29.39
N GLU A 42 -0.66 -7.89 29.58
CA GLU A 42 -1.01 -8.81 28.49
C GLU A 42 -2.12 -8.24 27.61
N THR A 43 -3.17 -7.66 28.20
CA THR A 43 -4.23 -6.99 27.43
C THR A 43 -3.69 -5.80 26.66
N ALA A 44 -2.83 -4.98 27.26
CA ALA A 44 -2.18 -3.87 26.58
C ALA A 44 -1.25 -4.33 25.43
N ARG A 45 -0.55 -5.46 25.61
CA ARG A 45 0.25 -6.07 24.54
C ARG A 45 -0.61 -6.67 23.43
N ALA A 46 -1.71 -7.33 23.78
CA ALA A 46 -2.68 -7.85 22.81
C ALA A 46 -3.35 -6.73 22.02
N GLU A 47 -3.72 -5.63 22.68
CA GLU A 47 -4.26 -4.43 22.02
C GLU A 47 -3.20 -3.72 21.16
N ALA A 48 -1.93 -3.69 21.57
CA ALA A 48 -0.85 -3.15 20.77
C ALA A 48 -0.53 -4.02 19.55
N GLN A 49 -0.71 -5.35 19.65
CA GLN A 49 -0.54 -6.28 18.52
C GLN A 49 -1.77 -6.28 17.60
N ASN A 50 -2.96 -6.03 18.13
CA ASN A 50 -4.19 -5.87 17.36
C ASN A 50 -4.44 -4.45 16.84
N LYS A 51 -3.60 -3.47 17.18
CA LYS A 51 -3.59 -2.24 16.39
C LYS A 51 -3.16 -2.65 15.00
N PRO A 52 -4.06 -2.54 14.00
CA PRO A 52 -3.63 -2.69 12.63
C PRO A 52 -2.49 -1.68 12.45
N SER A 53 -1.29 -2.17 12.19
CA SER A 53 -0.09 -1.37 11.93
C SER A 53 -0.20 -0.56 10.64
N THR A 54 -1.29 -0.69 9.99
CA THR A 54 -1.86 0.18 9.00
C THR A 54 -2.96 0.98 9.69
N LEU A 55 -2.69 2.22 10.02
CA LEU A 55 -3.68 3.25 9.85
C LEU A 55 -4.03 3.21 8.35
N ALA A 56 -4.69 2.15 7.93
CA ALA A 56 -5.47 2.14 6.74
C ALA A 56 -6.60 3.12 7.04
N ASN A 57 -6.33 4.39 6.79
CA ASN A 57 -7.35 5.38 6.63
C ASN A 57 -8.14 4.89 5.42
N ILE A 58 -9.17 4.08 5.70
CA ILE A 58 -10.11 3.51 4.72
C ILE A 58 -10.71 4.64 3.88
N ASP A 59 -10.60 5.87 4.38
CA ASP A 59 -11.07 7.10 3.73
C ASP A 59 -10.01 7.87 2.93
N GLU A 60 -8.74 7.46 2.93
CA GLU A 60 -7.74 8.15 2.11
C GLU A 60 -7.97 7.86 0.63
N PRO A 61 -8.03 8.92 -0.21
CA PRO A 61 -8.24 8.77 -1.64
C PRO A 61 -6.99 8.20 -2.33
N HIS A 62 -7.19 7.54 -3.46
CA HIS A 62 -6.10 7.25 -4.39
C HIS A 62 -5.57 8.55 -5.01
N HIS A 63 -4.31 8.61 -5.37
CA HIS A 63 -3.71 9.82 -5.88
C HIS A 63 -3.33 9.69 -7.36
N ILE A 64 -3.76 10.65 -8.17
CA ILE A 64 -3.24 10.86 -9.53
C ILE A 64 -2.32 12.07 -9.48
N THR A 65 -1.03 11.85 -9.55
CA THR A 65 -0.03 12.92 -9.60
C THR A 65 0.34 13.23 -11.04
N VAL A 66 0.08 14.46 -11.46
CA VAL A 66 0.45 14.98 -12.79
C VAL A 66 1.61 15.95 -12.61
N TYR A 67 2.79 15.56 -13.04
CA TYR A 67 3.96 16.44 -13.07
C TYR A 67 4.18 17.00 -14.45
N ALA A 68 3.75 18.25 -14.65
CA ALA A 68 3.87 18.96 -15.90
C ALA A 68 5.14 19.82 -15.92
N HIS A 69 6.17 19.33 -16.57
CA HIS A 69 7.41 20.05 -16.81
C HIS A 69 7.43 20.65 -18.22
N LYS A 70 8.23 21.71 -18.44
CA LYS A 70 8.38 22.37 -19.75
C LYS A 70 8.68 21.39 -20.91
N HIS A 71 9.39 20.31 -20.64
CA HIS A 71 9.89 19.38 -21.67
C HIS A 71 9.29 17.98 -21.61
N ASN A 72 8.46 17.69 -20.63
CA ASN A 72 7.84 16.38 -20.47
C ASN A 72 6.69 16.44 -19.47
N THR A 73 5.75 15.51 -19.60
CA THR A 73 4.67 15.32 -18.63
C THR A 73 4.76 13.89 -18.09
N HIS A 74 4.58 13.75 -16.80
CA HIS A 74 4.53 12.46 -16.11
C HIS A 74 3.20 12.34 -15.38
N ILE A 75 2.55 11.19 -15.51
CA ILE A 75 1.32 10.85 -14.80
C ILE A 75 1.59 9.62 -13.97
N THR A 76 1.37 9.72 -12.68
CA THR A 76 1.55 8.61 -11.74
C THR A 76 0.28 8.39 -10.96
N PHE A 77 -0.24 7.18 -10.97
CA PHE A 77 -1.36 6.75 -10.14
C PHE A 77 -0.85 5.90 -8.99
N THR A 78 -1.28 6.21 -7.78
CA THR A 78 -0.81 5.56 -6.56
C THR A 78 -1.97 5.13 -5.67
N ASP A 79 -1.73 4.11 -4.86
CA ASP A 79 -2.61 3.71 -3.77
C ASP A 79 -2.71 4.81 -2.69
N PRO A 80 -3.69 4.73 -1.77
CA PRO A 80 -3.74 5.57 -0.58
C PRO A 80 -2.43 5.55 0.21
N ASN A 81 -1.76 4.41 0.30
CA ASN A 81 -0.45 4.25 0.93
C ASN A 81 0.72 4.83 0.10
N ARG A 82 0.42 5.57 -0.99
CA ARG A 82 1.39 6.19 -1.90
C ARG A 82 2.29 5.21 -2.66
N ASN A 83 1.94 3.93 -2.71
CA ASN A 83 2.63 2.98 -3.57
C ASN A 83 2.24 3.21 -5.03
N PRO A 84 3.20 3.33 -5.97
CA PRO A 84 2.88 3.55 -7.36
C PRO A 84 2.26 2.29 -7.99
N ILE A 85 1.08 2.45 -8.57
CA ILE A 85 0.36 1.41 -9.32
C ILE A 85 0.68 1.54 -10.81
N LEU A 86 0.63 2.78 -11.31
CA LEU A 86 0.87 3.12 -12.70
C LEU A 86 1.75 4.36 -12.79
N SER A 87 2.79 4.33 -13.61
CA SER A 87 3.66 5.48 -13.87
C SER A 87 3.94 5.57 -15.36
N LEU A 88 3.55 6.67 -15.96
CA LEU A 88 3.61 6.91 -17.40
C LEU A 88 4.24 8.28 -17.69
N SER A 89 4.90 8.38 -18.83
CA SER A 89 5.48 9.60 -19.35
C SER A 89 5.20 9.75 -20.84
N ALA A 90 5.38 10.94 -21.42
CA ALA A 90 5.20 11.15 -22.86
C ALA A 90 6.15 10.28 -23.72
N GLY A 91 7.22 9.76 -23.11
CA GLY A 91 8.12 8.81 -23.77
C GLY A 91 7.51 7.42 -23.98
N ASP A 92 6.57 7.01 -23.12
CA ASP A 92 5.95 5.69 -23.19
C ASP A 92 4.96 5.57 -24.35
N ILE A 93 4.47 6.71 -24.87
CA ILE A 93 3.64 6.79 -26.10
C ILE A 93 4.51 6.78 -27.36
N GLY A 94 5.83 6.75 -27.20
CA GLY A 94 6.76 6.77 -28.33
C GLY A 94 7.25 8.16 -28.76
N LEU A 95 6.80 9.24 -28.10
CA LEU A 95 7.21 10.60 -28.39
C LEU A 95 8.66 10.84 -27.94
N LYS A 96 9.43 11.58 -28.74
CA LYS A 96 10.85 11.80 -28.48
C LYS A 96 11.21 13.29 -28.56
N LYS A 97 12.32 13.66 -27.92
CA LYS A 97 12.94 15.00 -27.99
C LYS A 97 11.91 16.12 -27.66
N ALA A 98 11.76 17.13 -28.51
CA ALA A 98 10.92 18.29 -28.32
C ALA A 98 9.41 17.95 -28.27
N ALA A 99 8.98 16.94 -29.02
CA ALA A 99 7.57 16.53 -29.09
C ALA A 99 6.97 16.16 -27.74
N ARG A 100 7.79 15.71 -26.75
CA ARG A 100 7.31 15.37 -25.40
C ARG A 100 6.75 16.56 -24.60
N GLY A 101 7.15 17.78 -24.94
CA GLY A 101 6.76 18.99 -24.23
C GLY A 101 5.53 19.67 -24.82
N THR A 102 4.94 19.13 -25.88
CA THR A 102 3.77 19.72 -26.52
C THR A 102 2.49 19.45 -25.73
N TYR A 103 1.51 20.31 -25.93
CA TYR A 103 0.17 20.14 -25.35
C TYR A 103 -0.47 18.84 -25.83
N ASP A 104 -0.40 18.59 -27.15
CA ASP A 104 -0.98 17.38 -27.75
C ASP A 104 -0.39 16.10 -27.18
N ALA A 105 0.95 16.05 -27.03
CA ALA A 105 1.64 14.93 -26.38
C ALA A 105 1.10 14.66 -24.96
N SER A 106 0.84 15.72 -24.21
CA SER A 106 0.35 15.63 -22.84
C SER A 106 -1.12 15.20 -22.79
N TYR A 107 -1.92 15.63 -23.77
CA TYR A 107 -3.31 15.21 -23.91
C TYR A 107 -3.40 13.72 -24.26
N GLN A 108 -2.63 13.28 -25.26
CA GLN A 108 -2.55 11.87 -25.65
C GLN A 108 -2.06 10.99 -24.48
N LEU A 109 -1.10 11.49 -23.68
CA LEU A 109 -0.65 10.83 -22.48
C LEU A 109 -1.77 10.65 -21.45
N ALA A 110 -2.58 11.68 -21.25
CA ALA A 110 -3.71 11.62 -20.32
C ALA A 110 -4.74 10.57 -20.77
N VAL A 111 -5.12 10.59 -22.04
CA VAL A 111 -6.03 9.58 -22.64
C VAL A 111 -5.47 8.18 -22.49
N TYR A 112 -4.19 7.99 -22.81
CA TYR A 112 -3.52 6.71 -22.66
C TYR A 112 -3.48 6.24 -21.20
N ALA A 113 -3.23 7.18 -20.26
CA ALA A 113 -3.24 6.87 -18.83
C ALA A 113 -4.62 6.41 -18.37
N PHE A 114 -5.69 7.09 -18.81
CA PHE A 114 -7.06 6.71 -18.47
C PHE A 114 -7.41 5.32 -19.03
N ALA A 115 -7.04 5.03 -20.27
CA ALA A 115 -7.23 3.70 -20.85
C ALA A 115 -6.48 2.62 -20.04
N LYS A 116 -5.25 2.90 -19.63
CA LYS A 116 -4.46 1.99 -18.80
C LYS A 116 -5.03 1.78 -17.40
N MET A 117 -5.62 2.80 -16.80
CA MET A 117 -6.31 2.69 -15.50
C MET A 117 -7.56 1.80 -15.60
N MET A 118 -8.20 1.76 -16.77
CA MET A 118 -9.37 0.91 -16.99
C MET A 118 -9.02 -0.55 -17.29
N GLU A 119 -7.77 -0.84 -17.60
CA GLU A 119 -7.33 -2.24 -17.80
C GLU A 119 -7.39 -3.04 -16.50
N LYS A 120 -7.80 -4.31 -16.60
CA LYS A 120 -7.92 -5.22 -15.44
C LYS A 120 -6.58 -5.55 -14.76
N GLN A 121 -5.47 -5.32 -15.43
CA GLN A 121 -4.13 -5.62 -14.92
C GLN A 121 -3.23 -4.41 -15.05
N TRP A 122 -2.91 -3.81 -13.93
CA TRP A 122 -1.98 -2.69 -13.88
C TRP A 122 -0.52 -3.18 -13.86
N ARG A 123 0.34 -2.44 -14.54
CA ARG A 123 1.77 -2.73 -14.61
C ARG A 123 2.57 -1.52 -14.16
N VAL A 124 3.50 -1.73 -13.28
CA VAL A 124 4.46 -0.71 -12.83
C VAL A 124 5.82 -1.06 -13.42
N GLY A 125 6.42 -0.15 -14.19
CA GLY A 125 7.74 -0.34 -14.76
C GLY A 125 7.86 -1.60 -15.64
N GLY A 126 6.80 -1.93 -16.41
CA GLY A 126 6.77 -3.13 -17.29
C GLY A 126 6.57 -4.46 -16.57
N LYS A 127 6.56 -4.48 -15.26
CA LYS A 127 6.26 -5.69 -14.45
C LYS A 127 4.78 -5.69 -14.03
N LYS A 128 4.18 -6.90 -13.98
CA LYS A 128 2.81 -7.04 -13.44
C LYS A 128 2.80 -6.60 -11.98
N SER A 129 1.77 -5.86 -11.58
CA SER A 129 1.57 -5.51 -10.18
C SER A 129 1.50 -6.79 -9.33
N LYS A 130 2.10 -6.76 -8.14
CA LYS A 130 2.01 -7.87 -7.18
C LYS A 130 0.61 -8.02 -6.59
N ASN A 131 -0.21 -6.98 -6.69
CA ASN A 131 -1.60 -6.99 -6.22
C ASN A 131 -2.55 -7.17 -7.41
N PRO A 132 -2.90 -8.42 -7.77
CA PRO A 132 -3.72 -8.70 -8.94
C PRO A 132 -5.19 -8.27 -8.80
N THR A 133 -5.60 -7.89 -7.61
CA THR A 133 -7.01 -7.62 -7.24
C THR A 133 -7.41 -6.15 -7.32
N ALA A 134 -6.46 -5.22 -7.40
CA ALA A 134 -6.80 -3.80 -7.47
C ALA A 134 -7.19 -3.41 -8.90
N THR A 135 -8.47 -3.26 -9.15
CA THR A 135 -9.03 -2.73 -10.40
C THR A 135 -9.54 -1.31 -10.17
N MET A 136 -9.75 -0.57 -11.26
CA MET A 136 -10.36 0.77 -11.17
C MET A 136 -11.79 0.73 -10.57
N GLN A 137 -12.43 -0.43 -10.54
CA GLN A 137 -13.73 -0.61 -9.90
C GLN A 137 -13.65 -0.50 -8.38
N ASP A 138 -12.53 -0.92 -7.79
CA ASP A 138 -12.29 -0.88 -6.35
C ASP A 138 -11.90 0.52 -5.85
N VAL A 139 -11.63 1.44 -6.78
CA VAL A 139 -11.28 2.83 -6.46
C VAL A 139 -12.54 3.66 -6.32
N GLU A 140 -12.84 4.12 -5.12
CA GLU A 140 -14.00 4.97 -4.86
C GLU A 140 -13.68 6.46 -4.98
N LYS A 141 -12.57 6.88 -4.36
CA LYS A 141 -12.18 8.28 -4.21
C LYS A 141 -10.80 8.52 -4.83
N ILE A 142 -10.68 9.60 -5.58
CA ILE A 142 -9.43 10.00 -6.24
C ILE A 142 -9.11 11.45 -5.88
N GLU A 143 -7.85 11.70 -5.52
CA GLU A 143 -7.28 13.02 -5.42
C GLU A 143 -6.35 13.27 -6.62
N VAL A 144 -6.50 14.40 -7.28
CA VAL A 144 -5.63 14.84 -8.36
C VAL A 144 -4.62 15.85 -7.83
N LEU A 145 -3.33 15.49 -7.87
CA LEU A 145 -2.23 16.37 -7.51
C LEU A 145 -1.57 16.93 -8.77
N LEU A 146 -1.68 18.23 -8.97
CA LEU A 146 -1.04 18.93 -10.07
C LEU A 146 0.28 19.54 -9.62
N ARG A 147 1.37 19.26 -10.34
CA ARG A 147 2.71 19.78 -10.06
C ARG A 147 3.32 20.39 -11.30
N GLY A 148 3.86 21.60 -11.14
CA GLY A 148 4.47 22.34 -12.24
C GLY A 148 3.46 23.07 -13.12
N TYR A 149 3.98 23.92 -13.99
CA TYR A 149 3.21 24.82 -14.85
C TYR A 149 3.47 24.57 -16.35
N GLY A 150 3.84 23.35 -16.71
CA GLY A 150 3.98 22.95 -18.10
C GLY A 150 2.63 22.79 -18.80
N SER A 151 2.65 22.69 -20.12
CA SER A 151 1.48 22.45 -20.98
C SER A 151 0.63 21.25 -20.58
N GLY A 152 1.28 20.24 -19.94
CA GLY A 152 0.59 19.04 -19.47
C GLY A 152 -0.44 19.27 -18.37
N ARG A 153 -0.34 20.36 -17.61
CA ARG A 153 -1.31 20.70 -16.57
C ARG A 153 -2.68 21.00 -17.17
N GLU A 154 -2.72 21.89 -18.14
CA GLU A 154 -3.95 22.26 -18.84
C GLU A 154 -4.49 21.09 -19.68
N ALA A 155 -3.61 20.39 -20.39
CA ALA A 155 -3.98 19.25 -21.20
C ALA A 155 -4.67 18.15 -20.37
N PHE A 156 -4.12 17.83 -19.20
CA PHE A 156 -4.72 16.85 -18.30
C PHE A 156 -6.09 17.31 -17.77
N GLN A 157 -6.21 18.59 -17.39
CA GLN A 157 -7.49 19.13 -16.91
C GLN A 157 -8.56 19.03 -17.99
N LYS A 158 -8.24 19.35 -19.24
CA LYS A 158 -9.17 19.21 -20.34
C LYS A 158 -9.50 17.76 -20.68
N ALA A 159 -8.52 16.87 -20.59
CA ALA A 159 -8.73 15.45 -20.83
C ALA A 159 -9.66 14.80 -19.78
N ILE A 160 -9.53 15.17 -18.48
CA ILE A 160 -10.38 14.63 -17.43
C ILE A 160 -11.82 15.12 -17.49
N LEU A 161 -12.03 16.36 -18.01
CA LEU A 161 -13.35 16.93 -18.22
C LEU A 161 -13.98 16.47 -19.55
N GLY A 162 -13.18 15.93 -20.45
CA GLY A 162 -13.62 15.42 -21.74
C GLY A 162 -14.30 14.04 -21.64
N SER A 163 -14.69 13.50 -22.78
CA SER A 163 -15.29 12.17 -22.91
C SER A 163 -14.42 11.06 -22.35
N GLU A 164 -13.11 11.17 -22.56
CA GLU A 164 -12.11 10.18 -22.19
C GLU A 164 -11.95 10.05 -20.66
N GLY A 165 -12.10 11.17 -19.94
CA GLY A 165 -11.97 11.22 -18.49
C GLY A 165 -13.26 10.91 -17.73
N ARG A 166 -14.39 10.73 -18.41
CA ARG A 166 -15.72 10.61 -17.78
C ARG A 166 -15.79 9.54 -16.69
N MET A 167 -15.14 8.41 -16.89
CA MET A 167 -15.13 7.30 -15.92
C MET A 167 -14.34 7.61 -14.65
N ILE A 168 -13.46 8.60 -14.70
CA ILE A 168 -12.58 8.99 -13.59
C ILE A 168 -13.10 10.27 -12.94
N SER A 169 -13.64 11.21 -13.73
CA SER A 169 -14.03 12.53 -13.25
C SER A 169 -15.03 12.50 -12.10
N HIS A 170 -16.00 11.60 -12.12
CA HIS A 170 -16.99 11.48 -11.03
C HIS A 170 -16.42 10.85 -9.73
N LYS A 171 -15.23 10.24 -9.79
CA LYS A 171 -14.51 9.71 -8.62
C LYS A 171 -13.56 10.75 -8.01
N VAL A 172 -13.34 11.88 -8.69
CA VAL A 172 -12.45 12.93 -8.20
C VAL A 172 -13.13 13.71 -7.09
N VAL A 173 -12.56 13.61 -5.89
CA VAL A 173 -13.06 14.30 -4.69
C VAL A 173 -12.32 15.62 -4.46
N ARG A 174 -11.03 15.65 -4.78
CA ARG A 174 -10.17 16.81 -4.50
C ARG A 174 -9.14 17.01 -5.59
N VAL A 175 -8.85 18.29 -5.87
CA VAL A 175 -7.75 18.71 -6.74
C VAL A 175 -6.81 19.58 -5.92
N THR A 176 -5.55 19.18 -5.82
CA THR A 176 -4.54 19.83 -4.99
C THR A 176 -3.37 20.29 -5.86
N ASP A 177 -2.85 21.47 -5.60
CA ASP A 177 -1.60 21.94 -6.19
C ASP A 177 -0.43 21.52 -5.29
N GLY A 178 0.40 20.64 -5.80
CA GLY A 178 1.62 20.14 -5.13
C GLY A 178 2.90 20.71 -5.74
N THR A 179 2.86 21.87 -6.39
CA THR A 179 4.04 22.49 -7.00
C THR A 179 5.04 22.91 -5.93
N ARG A 180 6.27 22.43 -6.05
CA ARG A 180 7.34 22.76 -5.12
C ARG A 180 7.92 24.11 -5.46
N LEU A 181 7.82 25.06 -4.54
CA LEU A 181 8.41 26.40 -4.63
C LEU A 181 9.67 26.49 -3.79
N LYS A 182 10.67 27.22 -4.28
CA LYS A 182 11.87 27.56 -3.50
C LYS A 182 11.69 28.95 -2.92
N PHE A 183 11.98 29.10 -1.64
CA PHE A 183 12.08 30.38 -0.95
C PHE A 183 13.56 30.81 -0.89
N GLY A 184 14.17 31.05 -2.06
CA GLY A 184 15.62 31.20 -2.16
C GLY A 184 16.31 29.86 -2.39
N GLY A 185 17.49 29.63 -1.80
CA GLY A 185 18.25 28.39 -1.88
C GLY A 185 19.21 28.31 -3.08
N CYS A 186 19.70 27.13 -3.39
CA CYS A 186 20.71 26.91 -4.42
C CYS A 186 20.21 27.30 -5.82
N ARG A 187 21.15 27.83 -6.64
CA ARG A 187 20.89 28.13 -8.05
C ARG A 187 20.34 26.92 -8.78
N SER A 188 19.29 27.10 -9.55
CA SER A 188 18.72 26.05 -10.37
C SER A 188 19.66 25.62 -11.49
N ARG A 189 19.53 24.34 -11.90
CA ARG A 189 20.26 23.83 -13.06
C ARG A 189 19.95 24.67 -14.30
N GLN A 190 20.95 24.87 -15.16
CA GLN A 190 20.78 25.57 -16.42
C GLN A 190 19.66 24.92 -17.26
N VAL A 191 18.82 25.78 -17.86
CA VAL A 191 17.73 25.31 -18.72
C VAL A 191 18.31 24.65 -19.97
N ARG A 192 17.79 23.47 -20.31
CA ARG A 192 18.16 22.78 -21.53
C ARG A 192 17.71 23.58 -22.75
N ARG A 193 18.63 23.84 -23.67
CA ARG A 193 18.33 24.39 -24.99
C ARG A 193 17.82 23.26 -25.88
N LEU A 194 16.66 23.46 -26.52
CA LEU A 194 16.03 22.55 -27.46
C LEU A 194 16.03 23.19 -28.84
#